data_7f06a8042daf030eb62cf064153c141b
#
_entry.id   7f06a8042daf030eb62cf064153c141b
#
_cell.length_a   1.000
_cell.length_b   1.000
_cell.length_c   1.000
_cell.angle_alpha   90.00
_cell.angle_beta   90.00
_cell.angle_gamma   90.00
#
_symmetry.space_group_name_H-M   'P 1'
#
loop_
_entity.id
_entity.type
_entity.pdbx_description
1 polymer ?
#
loop_
_entity_poly.entity_id
_entity_poly.type
_entity_poly.pdbx_seq_one_letter_code
_entity_poly.pdbx_strand_id
1 'polypeptide(L)'
;MLKLAYNTNGLRNMPLEEAIKQISNHNYDGVEISLHKQHFHPLDINIEEVKKIKSALKSSGLVLSDIATGCDDILSDDKFEPSIICKDSIGRKKRIELLIKTAEFAEFLGVDVINFATGFKSDKVSDSEAYDYLKQGINYLLVKCPNTTFALEPEPDMFIEKTEQAIKLINEINNPRLMLNLDIGHVYCCEEDPILSIRRSIPYARHIHIEDIKNRVHYHQIPGTGDIHFNTIFKDLIEYNYQHYISVELYHHADDWNNALDKSIKYLKQIEQNIRMVDSMELVQ
;
A
#
# COMPACT_ATOMS: atom_id res chain seq x y z
N MET A 1 5.92 19.51 -2.35
CA MET A 1 5.46 18.90 -1.09
C MET A 1 5.17 17.43 -1.36
N LEU A 2 5.48 16.56 -0.41
CA LEU A 2 5.10 15.16 -0.47
C LEU A 2 3.58 15.04 -0.37
N LYS A 3 3.00 14.07 -1.08
CA LYS A 3 1.55 13.86 -1.10
C LYS A 3 1.18 12.80 -0.07
N LEU A 4 0.45 13.19 0.96
CA LEU A 4 0.05 12.30 2.05
C LEU A 4 -1.37 11.78 1.86
N ALA A 5 -1.54 10.48 1.87
CA ALA A 5 -2.82 9.78 1.86
C ALA A 5 -3.02 9.00 3.16
N TYR A 6 -4.21 8.45 3.34
CA TYR A 6 -4.52 7.57 4.46
C TYR A 6 -5.29 6.35 3.96
N ASN A 7 -4.91 5.16 4.45
CA ASN A 7 -5.55 3.90 4.09
C ASN A 7 -6.85 3.72 4.89
N THR A 8 -7.94 3.41 4.20
CA THR A 8 -9.26 3.24 4.80
C THR A 8 -9.37 2.04 5.76
N ASN A 9 -8.39 1.13 5.79
CA ASN A 9 -8.38 0.04 6.77
C ASN A 9 -8.28 0.53 8.22
N GLY A 10 -7.70 1.71 8.45
CA GLY A 10 -7.70 2.40 9.75
C GLY A 10 -9.05 3.01 10.15
N LEU A 11 -10.06 2.97 9.27
CA LEU A 11 -11.43 3.46 9.51
C LEU A 11 -12.49 2.39 9.23
N ARG A 12 -12.12 1.11 9.24
CA ARG A 12 -13.00 -0.01 8.83
C ARG A 12 -14.29 -0.17 9.64
N ASN A 13 -14.41 0.50 10.80
CA ASN A 13 -15.58 0.45 11.67
C ASN A 13 -16.68 1.44 11.25
N MET A 14 -16.51 2.20 10.15
CA MET A 14 -17.50 3.11 9.60
C MET A 14 -17.73 2.87 8.10
N PRO A 15 -18.85 3.35 7.50
CA PRO A 15 -19.07 3.26 6.05
C PRO A 15 -17.95 3.96 5.27
N LEU A 16 -17.60 3.42 4.08
CA LEU A 16 -16.49 3.91 3.26
C LEU A 16 -16.63 5.39 2.89
N GLU A 17 -17.84 5.84 2.56
CA GLU A 17 -18.10 7.25 2.20
C GLU A 17 -17.83 8.18 3.40
N GLU A 18 -18.15 7.74 4.61
CA GLU A 18 -17.83 8.50 5.83
C GLU A 18 -16.33 8.47 6.11
N ALA A 19 -15.63 7.34 5.93
CA ALA A 19 -14.19 7.25 6.04
C ALA A 19 -13.48 8.23 5.10
N ILE A 20 -13.88 8.29 3.82
CA ILE A 20 -13.36 9.24 2.83
C ILE A 20 -13.54 10.68 3.31
N LYS A 21 -14.72 11.02 3.82
CA LYS A 21 -15.02 12.35 4.35
C LYS A 21 -14.15 12.69 5.58
N GLN A 22 -13.96 11.75 6.50
CA GLN A 22 -13.12 11.98 7.68
C GLN A 22 -11.66 12.19 7.31
N ILE A 23 -11.11 11.45 6.36
CA ILE A 23 -9.75 11.65 5.84
C ILE A 23 -9.61 13.06 5.24
N SER A 24 -10.60 13.51 4.45
CA SER A 24 -10.62 14.87 3.90
C SER A 24 -10.64 15.94 4.99
N ASN A 25 -11.45 15.77 6.03
CA ASN A 25 -11.55 16.72 7.14
C ASN A 25 -10.22 16.88 7.91
N HIS A 26 -9.32 15.91 7.83
CA HIS A 26 -8.00 15.95 8.47
C HIS A 26 -6.89 16.46 7.53
N ASN A 27 -7.24 17.04 6.36
CA ASN A 27 -6.30 17.67 5.43
C ASN A 27 -5.24 16.72 4.84
N TYR A 28 -5.61 15.47 4.57
CA TYR A 28 -4.83 14.60 3.70
C TYR A 28 -5.03 15.02 2.23
N ASP A 29 -4.05 14.69 1.39
CA ASP A 29 -4.07 15.01 -0.05
C ASP A 29 -4.76 13.89 -0.86
N GLY A 30 -4.77 12.67 -0.31
CA GLY A 30 -5.33 11.49 -0.94
C GLY A 30 -5.94 10.50 0.04
N VAL A 31 -6.60 9.51 -0.52
CA VAL A 31 -7.13 8.34 0.18
C VAL A 31 -6.74 7.09 -0.56
N GLU A 32 -6.36 6.07 0.18
CA GLU A 32 -6.19 4.72 -0.30
C GLU A 32 -7.39 3.87 0.15
N ILE A 33 -8.02 3.16 -0.79
CA ILE A 33 -9.14 2.28 -0.45
C ILE A 33 -8.61 0.86 -0.27
N SER A 34 -8.79 0.31 0.94
CA SER A 34 -8.48 -1.09 1.22
C SER A 34 -9.68 -1.98 0.95
N LEU A 35 -9.41 -3.14 0.34
CA LEU A 35 -10.43 -4.18 0.21
C LEU A 35 -10.82 -4.69 1.61
N HIS A 36 -12.10 -4.63 1.90
CA HIS A 36 -12.67 -5.12 3.15
C HIS A 36 -14.14 -5.42 2.96
N LYS A 37 -14.66 -6.50 3.53
CA LYS A 37 -16.08 -6.90 3.39
C LYS A 37 -17.07 -5.77 3.68
N GLN A 38 -16.72 -4.87 4.60
CA GLN A 38 -17.59 -3.74 5.00
C GLN A 38 -17.34 -2.45 4.20
N HIS A 39 -16.24 -2.34 3.47
CA HIS A 39 -15.88 -1.16 2.69
C HIS A 39 -15.99 -1.39 1.19
N PHE A 40 -15.15 -2.27 0.66
CA PHE A 40 -15.05 -2.49 -0.77
C PHE A 40 -14.73 -3.96 -1.05
N HIS A 41 -15.71 -4.69 -1.57
CA HIS A 41 -15.58 -6.09 -1.93
C HIS A 41 -15.80 -6.27 -3.43
N PRO A 42 -14.74 -6.32 -4.26
CA PRO A 42 -14.87 -6.22 -5.73
C PRO A 42 -15.68 -7.37 -6.37
N LEU A 43 -15.82 -8.52 -5.70
CA LEU A 43 -16.59 -9.65 -6.20
C LEU A 43 -18.08 -9.61 -5.80
N ASP A 44 -18.47 -8.68 -4.92
CA ASP A 44 -19.84 -8.58 -4.39
C ASP A 44 -20.46 -7.17 -4.57
N ILE A 45 -19.65 -6.14 -4.81
CA ILE A 45 -20.10 -4.77 -4.97
C ILE A 45 -20.87 -4.57 -6.29
N ASN A 46 -21.96 -3.85 -6.23
CA ASN A 46 -22.70 -3.45 -7.44
C ASN A 46 -22.26 -2.07 -7.96
N ILE A 47 -22.61 -1.79 -9.22
CA ILE A 47 -22.20 -0.54 -9.90
C ILE A 47 -22.73 0.73 -9.22
N GLU A 48 -23.91 0.67 -8.57
CA GLU A 48 -24.47 1.83 -7.89
C GLU A 48 -23.68 2.18 -6.63
N GLU A 49 -23.16 1.18 -5.91
CA GLU A 49 -22.24 1.39 -4.77
C GLU A 49 -20.93 2.01 -5.25
N VAL A 50 -20.35 1.52 -6.35
CA VAL A 50 -19.14 2.11 -6.92
C VAL A 50 -19.35 3.57 -7.34
N LYS A 51 -20.53 3.90 -7.90
CA LYS A 51 -20.89 5.29 -8.22
C LYS A 51 -20.99 6.17 -6.97
N LYS A 52 -21.47 5.64 -5.84
CA LYS A 52 -21.50 6.38 -4.56
C LYS A 52 -20.08 6.66 -4.07
N ILE A 53 -19.19 5.67 -4.12
CA ILE A 53 -17.78 5.85 -3.79
C ILE A 53 -17.15 6.95 -4.67
N LYS A 54 -17.35 6.89 -5.98
CA LYS A 54 -16.87 7.91 -6.92
C LYS A 54 -17.42 9.31 -6.61
N SER A 55 -18.67 9.41 -6.20
CA SER A 55 -19.29 10.66 -5.78
C SER A 55 -18.68 11.18 -4.48
N ALA A 56 -18.43 10.31 -3.51
CA ALA A 56 -17.77 10.66 -2.25
C ALA A 56 -16.35 11.18 -2.48
N LEU A 57 -15.56 10.50 -3.30
CA LEU A 57 -14.21 10.95 -3.70
C LEU A 57 -14.27 12.35 -4.35
N LYS A 58 -15.17 12.56 -5.30
CA LYS A 58 -15.34 13.86 -5.95
C LYS A 58 -15.73 14.97 -4.96
N SER A 59 -16.61 14.66 -4.02
CA SER A 59 -17.11 15.65 -3.04
C SER A 59 -16.07 15.97 -1.97
N SER A 60 -15.20 15.03 -1.63
CA SER A 60 -14.14 15.21 -0.63
C SER A 60 -12.95 16.04 -1.13
N GLY A 61 -12.75 16.11 -2.46
CA GLY A 61 -11.57 16.71 -3.07
C GLY A 61 -10.31 15.87 -2.95
N LEU A 62 -10.38 14.66 -2.35
CA LEU A 62 -9.25 13.74 -2.25
C LEU A 62 -8.96 13.06 -3.59
N VAL A 63 -7.69 12.79 -3.83
CA VAL A 63 -7.28 11.91 -4.92
C VAL A 63 -7.26 10.48 -4.40
N LEU A 64 -7.84 9.53 -5.14
CA LEU A 64 -7.66 8.12 -4.86
C LEU A 64 -6.21 7.74 -5.24
N SER A 65 -5.40 7.39 -4.25
CA SER A 65 -3.95 7.15 -4.44
C SER A 65 -3.67 5.77 -5.01
N ASP A 66 -4.38 4.76 -4.51
CA ASP A 66 -4.39 3.40 -4.99
C ASP A 66 -5.54 2.59 -4.37
N ILE A 67 -5.64 1.29 -4.70
CA ILE A 67 -6.48 0.32 -4.01
C ILE A 67 -5.62 -0.79 -3.42
N ALA A 68 -5.62 -0.91 -2.09
CA ALA A 68 -4.91 -1.95 -1.37
C ALA A 68 -5.67 -3.27 -1.40
N THR A 69 -5.02 -4.34 -1.88
CA THR A 69 -5.63 -5.66 -1.98
C THR A 69 -5.15 -6.64 -0.91
N GLY A 70 -4.36 -6.19 0.04
CA GLY A 70 -3.86 -6.94 1.19
C GLY A 70 -4.91 -7.27 2.23
N CYS A 71 -6.15 -7.57 1.79
CA CYS A 71 -7.22 -7.92 2.69
C CYS A 71 -7.19 -9.38 3.09
N ASP A 72 -7.42 -9.61 4.33
CA ASP A 72 -7.25 -10.89 4.97
C ASP A 72 -8.39 -11.87 4.71
N ASP A 73 -9.62 -11.38 4.49
CA ASP A 73 -10.84 -12.18 4.68
C ASP A 73 -11.82 -12.15 3.49
N ILE A 74 -11.44 -11.56 2.34
CA ILE A 74 -12.34 -11.46 1.18
C ILE A 74 -12.62 -12.82 0.53
N LEU A 75 -11.60 -13.66 0.37
CA LEU A 75 -11.72 -14.93 -0.36
C LEU A 75 -11.95 -16.14 0.54
N SER A 76 -11.52 -16.08 1.79
CA SER A 76 -11.73 -17.14 2.80
C SER A 76 -11.57 -16.57 4.21
N ASP A 77 -11.80 -17.41 5.22
CA ASP A 77 -11.56 -17.05 6.63
C ASP A 77 -10.07 -17.16 7.01
N ASP A 78 -9.25 -17.79 6.16
CA ASP A 78 -7.80 -17.84 6.33
C ASP A 78 -7.16 -16.58 5.73
N LYS A 79 -6.37 -15.87 6.54
CA LYS A 79 -5.70 -14.63 6.13
C LYS A 79 -4.89 -14.82 4.85
N PHE A 80 -5.08 -13.92 3.88
CA PHE A 80 -4.41 -13.88 2.59
C PHE A 80 -4.59 -15.12 1.70
N GLU A 81 -5.41 -16.11 2.11
CA GLU A 81 -5.67 -17.31 1.32
C GLU A 81 -7.03 -17.26 0.58
N PRO A 82 -7.13 -17.92 -0.58
CA PRO A 82 -6.03 -18.47 -1.36
C PRO A 82 -5.13 -17.36 -1.92
N SER A 83 -3.82 -17.58 -1.82
CA SER A 83 -2.81 -16.64 -2.33
C SER A 83 -2.50 -16.88 -3.82
N ILE A 84 -1.78 -15.94 -4.45
CA ILE A 84 -1.32 -16.06 -5.83
C ILE A 84 -0.29 -17.18 -6.02
N ILE A 85 0.32 -17.64 -4.91
CA ILE A 85 1.34 -18.71 -4.89
C ILE A 85 0.83 -20.01 -4.29
N CYS A 86 -0.44 -20.12 -3.88
CA CYS A 86 -0.96 -21.34 -3.26
C CYS A 86 -0.88 -22.53 -4.22
N LYS A 87 -0.77 -23.77 -3.66
CA LYS A 87 -0.63 -24.98 -4.49
C LYS A 87 -1.85 -25.25 -5.35
N ASP A 88 -3.04 -24.95 -4.84
CA ASP A 88 -4.29 -25.16 -5.56
C ASP A 88 -4.44 -24.16 -6.72
N SER A 89 -4.51 -24.68 -7.94
CA SER A 89 -4.66 -23.85 -9.13
C SER A 89 -6.01 -23.11 -9.19
N ILE A 90 -7.06 -23.65 -8.57
CA ILE A 90 -8.37 -23.00 -8.47
C ILE A 90 -8.27 -21.82 -7.52
N GLY A 91 -7.58 -21.99 -6.40
CA GLY A 91 -7.29 -20.92 -5.45
C GLY A 91 -6.51 -19.77 -6.10
N ARG A 92 -5.41 -20.08 -6.82
CA ARG A 92 -4.66 -19.04 -7.56
C ARG A 92 -5.54 -18.27 -8.55
N LYS A 93 -6.42 -18.96 -9.27
CA LYS A 93 -7.37 -18.32 -10.20
C LYS A 93 -8.32 -17.36 -9.47
N LYS A 94 -8.85 -17.74 -8.30
CA LYS A 94 -9.71 -16.88 -7.49
C LYS A 94 -8.97 -15.59 -7.05
N ARG A 95 -7.71 -15.70 -6.62
CA ARG A 95 -6.88 -14.53 -6.26
C ARG A 95 -6.65 -13.63 -7.48
N ILE A 96 -6.30 -14.20 -8.62
CA ILE A 96 -6.11 -13.45 -9.86
C ILE A 96 -7.42 -12.77 -10.31
N GLU A 97 -8.56 -13.44 -10.19
CA GLU A 97 -9.86 -12.85 -10.50
C GLU A 97 -10.18 -11.67 -9.58
N LEU A 98 -9.92 -11.77 -8.28
CA LEU A 98 -10.05 -10.65 -7.35
C LEU A 98 -9.22 -9.46 -7.81
N LEU A 99 -7.95 -9.66 -8.17
CA LEU A 99 -7.06 -8.59 -8.63
C LEU A 99 -7.53 -7.97 -9.96
N ILE A 100 -8.04 -8.78 -10.90
CA ILE A 100 -8.63 -8.27 -12.15
C ILE A 100 -9.87 -7.44 -11.87
N LYS A 101 -10.78 -7.90 -11.02
CA LYS A 101 -11.96 -7.14 -10.65
C LYS A 101 -11.63 -5.85 -9.92
N THR A 102 -10.64 -5.88 -9.07
CA THR A 102 -10.13 -4.67 -8.42
C THR A 102 -9.58 -3.67 -9.44
N ALA A 103 -8.82 -4.14 -10.44
CA ALA A 103 -8.29 -3.30 -11.51
C ALA A 103 -9.40 -2.67 -12.38
N GLU A 104 -10.47 -3.41 -12.70
CA GLU A 104 -11.64 -2.89 -13.41
C GLU A 104 -12.31 -1.74 -12.63
N PHE A 105 -12.45 -1.87 -11.31
CA PHE A 105 -13.01 -0.82 -10.46
C PHE A 105 -12.03 0.34 -10.25
N ALA A 106 -10.73 0.07 -10.13
CA ALA A 106 -9.71 1.11 -10.06
C ALA A 106 -9.79 2.03 -11.28
N GLU A 107 -9.85 1.46 -12.49
CA GLU A 107 -10.02 2.22 -13.74
C GLU A 107 -11.33 3.04 -13.74
N PHE A 108 -12.44 2.46 -13.30
CA PHE A 108 -13.72 3.19 -13.20
C PHE A 108 -13.65 4.34 -12.19
N LEU A 109 -12.97 4.16 -11.07
CA LEU A 109 -12.78 5.19 -10.03
C LEU A 109 -11.74 6.24 -10.44
N GLY A 110 -10.89 5.95 -11.42
CA GLY A 110 -9.90 6.88 -11.98
C GLY A 110 -8.52 6.77 -11.35
N VAL A 111 -8.16 5.60 -10.80
CA VAL A 111 -6.82 5.28 -10.33
C VAL A 111 -6.24 4.12 -11.16
N ASP A 112 -4.94 4.19 -11.42
CA ASP A 112 -4.21 3.20 -12.24
C ASP A 112 -3.31 2.28 -11.40
N VAL A 113 -3.36 2.37 -10.09
CA VAL A 113 -2.51 1.59 -9.17
C VAL A 113 -3.36 0.71 -8.28
N ILE A 114 -2.94 -0.54 -8.15
CA ILE A 114 -3.36 -1.44 -7.07
C ILE A 114 -2.12 -2.07 -6.45
N ASN A 115 -2.07 -2.16 -5.14
CA ASN A 115 -1.02 -2.91 -4.47
C ASN A 115 -1.47 -4.34 -4.16
N PHE A 116 -0.53 -5.25 -4.01
CA PHE A 116 -0.78 -6.64 -3.66
C PHE A 116 0.43 -7.29 -3.01
N ALA A 117 0.19 -8.20 -2.08
CA ALA A 117 1.19 -9.05 -1.46
C ALA A 117 1.15 -10.48 -2.02
N THR A 118 2.22 -11.23 -1.82
CA THR A 118 2.35 -12.59 -2.37
C THR A 118 1.57 -13.65 -1.62
N GLY A 119 1.30 -13.41 -0.33
CA GLY A 119 0.79 -14.41 0.60
C GLY A 119 1.87 -15.30 1.19
N PHE A 120 1.48 -16.09 2.18
CA PHE A 120 2.36 -17.02 2.88
C PHE A 120 2.68 -18.25 2.02
N LYS A 121 3.93 -18.72 2.08
CA LYS A 121 4.30 -19.95 1.37
C LYS A 121 3.97 -21.16 2.23
N SER A 122 3.12 -22.03 1.70
CA SER A 122 2.84 -23.34 2.32
C SER A 122 4.01 -24.32 2.16
N ASP A 123 4.24 -25.19 3.14
CA ASP A 123 5.23 -26.28 3.05
C ASP A 123 4.99 -27.27 1.90
N LYS A 124 3.78 -27.22 1.31
CA LYS A 124 3.41 -28.06 0.16
C LYS A 124 3.90 -27.50 -1.18
N VAL A 125 4.51 -26.32 -1.18
CA VAL A 125 5.01 -25.60 -2.36
C VAL A 125 6.48 -25.32 -2.17
N SER A 126 7.33 -25.74 -3.10
CA SER A 126 8.75 -25.37 -3.11
C SER A 126 8.93 -23.90 -3.50
N ASP A 127 10.09 -23.32 -3.16
CA ASP A 127 10.40 -21.92 -3.52
C ASP A 127 10.37 -21.71 -5.04
N SER A 128 10.86 -22.67 -5.80
CA SER A 128 10.84 -22.61 -7.27
C SER A 128 9.40 -22.61 -7.80
N GLU A 129 8.53 -23.51 -7.29
CA GLU A 129 7.11 -23.55 -7.71
C GLU A 129 6.39 -22.24 -7.34
N ALA A 130 6.58 -21.73 -6.11
CA ALA A 130 5.99 -20.47 -5.66
C ALA A 130 6.41 -19.30 -6.56
N TYR A 131 7.69 -19.23 -6.89
CA TYR A 131 8.23 -18.21 -7.77
C TYR A 131 7.66 -18.30 -9.19
N ASP A 132 7.56 -19.51 -9.74
CA ASP A 132 6.96 -19.75 -11.06
C ASP A 132 5.46 -19.38 -11.07
N TYR A 133 4.70 -19.74 -10.02
CA TYR A 133 3.30 -19.36 -9.90
C TYR A 133 3.13 -17.84 -9.82
N LEU A 134 3.96 -17.17 -9.03
CA LEU A 134 3.96 -15.71 -8.90
C LEU A 134 4.24 -15.03 -10.25
N LYS A 135 5.29 -15.45 -10.96
CA LYS A 135 5.63 -14.89 -12.29
C LYS A 135 4.52 -15.12 -13.30
N GLN A 136 3.95 -16.32 -13.35
CA GLN A 136 2.82 -16.63 -14.24
C GLN A 136 1.60 -15.76 -13.93
N GLY A 137 1.26 -15.61 -12.64
CA GLY A 137 0.14 -14.79 -12.21
C GLY A 137 0.32 -13.33 -12.56
N ILE A 138 1.49 -12.75 -12.27
CA ILE A 138 1.79 -11.34 -12.58
C ILE A 138 1.77 -11.11 -14.10
N ASN A 139 2.42 -11.96 -14.90
CA ASN A 139 2.39 -11.81 -16.36
C ASN A 139 0.97 -11.88 -16.91
N TYR A 140 0.13 -12.75 -16.37
CA TYR A 140 -1.27 -12.83 -16.75
C TYR A 140 -2.05 -11.55 -16.40
N LEU A 141 -1.85 -11.00 -15.21
CA LEU A 141 -2.44 -9.73 -14.77
C LEU A 141 -2.02 -8.57 -15.66
N LEU A 142 -0.73 -8.45 -15.99
CA LEU A 142 -0.19 -7.41 -16.85
C LEU A 142 -0.78 -7.45 -18.28
N VAL A 143 -1.14 -8.63 -18.77
CA VAL A 143 -1.81 -8.79 -20.08
C VAL A 143 -3.29 -8.43 -19.96
N LYS A 144 -3.97 -8.87 -18.89
CA LYS A 144 -5.42 -8.69 -18.72
C LYS A 144 -5.82 -7.26 -18.34
N CYS A 145 -4.98 -6.56 -17.61
CA CYS A 145 -5.23 -5.21 -17.10
C CYS A 145 -4.21 -4.22 -17.69
N PRO A 146 -4.35 -3.83 -18.98
CA PRO A 146 -3.34 -3.04 -19.69
C PRO A 146 -3.18 -1.60 -19.14
N ASN A 147 -4.15 -1.08 -18.41
CA ASN A 147 -4.16 0.27 -17.86
C ASN A 147 -3.79 0.32 -16.37
N THR A 148 -3.46 -0.84 -15.76
CA THR A 148 -3.18 -0.94 -14.32
C THR A 148 -1.71 -1.14 -14.06
N THR A 149 -1.17 -0.42 -13.09
CA THR A 149 0.12 -0.65 -12.45
C THR A 149 -0.09 -1.52 -11.21
N PHE A 150 0.59 -2.64 -11.16
CA PHE A 150 0.60 -3.55 -10.02
C PHE A 150 1.79 -3.23 -9.14
N ALA A 151 1.55 -2.77 -7.94
CA ALA A 151 2.56 -2.45 -6.95
C ALA A 151 2.73 -3.63 -5.98
N LEU A 152 3.82 -4.39 -6.15
CA LEU A 152 4.13 -5.54 -5.29
C LEU A 152 4.63 -5.05 -3.93
N GLU A 153 4.02 -5.56 -2.88
CA GLU A 153 4.37 -5.27 -1.49
C GLU A 153 5.13 -6.43 -0.86
N PRO A 154 6.40 -6.24 -0.47
CA PRO A 154 7.09 -7.14 0.44
C PRO A 154 6.44 -7.06 1.83
N GLU A 155 6.07 -8.21 2.38
CA GLU A 155 5.32 -8.30 3.64
C GLU A 155 6.03 -9.26 4.59
N PRO A 156 6.20 -8.92 5.89
CA PRO A 156 6.79 -9.81 6.88
C PRO A 156 6.17 -11.21 6.86
N ASP A 157 7.02 -12.24 6.95
CA ASP A 157 6.66 -13.67 6.91
C ASP A 157 6.06 -14.17 5.58
N MET A 158 5.85 -13.31 4.58
CA MET A 158 5.37 -13.75 3.26
C MET A 158 6.51 -14.23 2.35
N PHE A 159 6.13 -14.81 1.21
CA PHE A 159 7.09 -15.39 0.25
C PHE A 159 8.06 -14.33 -0.32
N ILE A 160 7.56 -13.15 -0.65
CA ILE A 160 8.39 -11.95 -0.88
C ILE A 160 8.28 -11.09 0.37
N GLU A 161 9.34 -11.10 1.16
CA GLU A 161 9.43 -10.41 2.44
C GLU A 161 10.33 -9.17 2.38
N LYS A 162 11.38 -9.23 1.54
CA LYS A 162 12.40 -8.18 1.45
C LYS A 162 12.32 -7.42 0.14
N THR A 163 12.69 -6.14 0.21
CA THR A 163 12.69 -5.26 -0.97
C THR A 163 13.59 -5.78 -2.08
N GLU A 164 14.76 -6.37 -1.77
CA GLU A 164 15.66 -6.94 -2.77
C GLU A 164 15.02 -8.08 -3.57
N GLN A 165 14.18 -8.92 -2.93
CA GLN A 165 13.46 -10.00 -3.61
C GLN A 165 12.43 -9.44 -4.60
N ALA A 166 11.69 -8.40 -4.18
CA ALA A 166 10.73 -7.72 -5.05
C ALA A 166 11.41 -7.03 -6.22
N ILE A 167 12.49 -6.28 -5.99
CA ILE A 167 13.26 -5.59 -7.03
C ILE A 167 13.84 -6.60 -8.03
N LYS A 168 14.34 -7.73 -7.55
CA LYS A 168 14.79 -8.82 -8.43
C LYS A 168 13.66 -9.29 -9.35
N LEU A 169 12.49 -9.57 -8.82
CA LEU A 169 11.32 -10.01 -9.59
C LEU A 169 10.85 -8.94 -10.59
N ILE A 170 10.80 -7.67 -10.17
CA ILE A 170 10.45 -6.53 -11.04
C ILE A 170 11.40 -6.45 -12.22
N ASN A 171 12.72 -6.54 -11.97
CA ASN A 171 13.73 -6.50 -13.03
C ASN A 171 13.67 -7.72 -13.95
N GLU A 172 13.36 -8.91 -13.44
CA GLU A 172 13.21 -10.12 -14.25
C GLU A 172 11.97 -10.08 -15.16
N ILE A 173 10.83 -9.56 -14.66
CA ILE A 173 9.62 -9.39 -15.48
C ILE A 173 9.79 -8.24 -16.46
N ASN A 174 10.55 -7.22 -16.10
CA ASN A 174 10.93 -6.08 -16.94
C ASN A 174 9.71 -5.43 -17.64
N ASN A 175 8.67 -5.15 -16.87
CA ASN A 175 7.48 -4.45 -17.34
C ASN A 175 7.25 -3.19 -16.49
N PRO A 176 7.14 -1.98 -17.10
CA PRO A 176 7.02 -0.72 -16.34
C PRO A 176 5.75 -0.62 -15.49
N ARG A 177 4.80 -1.52 -15.67
CA ARG A 177 3.56 -1.60 -14.88
C ARG A 177 3.63 -2.62 -13.72
N LEU A 178 4.78 -3.23 -13.47
CA LEU A 178 5.09 -3.91 -12.24
C LEU A 178 6.08 -3.07 -11.46
N MET A 179 5.65 -2.54 -10.35
CA MET A 179 6.42 -1.64 -9.50
C MET A 179 6.35 -2.11 -8.04
N LEU A 180 6.92 -1.34 -7.13
CA LEU A 180 6.94 -1.64 -5.71
C LEU A 180 5.88 -0.80 -4.98
N ASN A 181 5.13 -1.43 -4.08
CA ASN A 181 4.55 -0.77 -2.92
C ASN A 181 5.59 -0.87 -1.80
N LEU A 182 6.21 0.25 -1.45
CA LEU A 182 7.27 0.29 -0.46
C LEU A 182 6.66 0.58 0.91
N ASP A 183 6.46 -0.45 1.70
CA ASP A 183 6.07 -0.29 3.09
C ASP A 183 7.29 -0.06 3.97
N ILE A 184 7.34 1.12 4.60
CA ILE A 184 8.49 1.58 5.40
C ILE A 184 8.61 0.76 6.70
N GLY A 185 7.50 0.41 7.32
CA GLY A 185 7.49 -0.39 8.54
C GLY A 185 7.89 -1.84 8.28
N HIS A 186 7.46 -2.43 7.16
CA HIS A 186 7.88 -3.77 6.76
C HIS A 186 9.40 -3.82 6.53
N VAL A 187 9.96 -2.82 5.84
CA VAL A 187 11.42 -2.70 5.69
C VAL A 187 12.10 -2.60 7.04
N TYR A 188 11.55 -1.79 7.95
CA TYR A 188 12.11 -1.67 9.30
C TYR A 188 12.07 -2.98 10.08
N CYS A 189 11.04 -3.80 9.88
CA CYS A 189 10.93 -5.12 10.52
C CYS A 189 11.94 -6.14 9.96
N CYS A 190 12.10 -6.20 8.63
CA CYS A 190 12.72 -7.34 7.93
C CYS A 190 14.16 -7.10 7.46
N GLU A 191 14.58 -5.84 7.25
CA GLU A 191 15.88 -5.53 6.66
C GLU A 191 16.95 -5.22 7.73
N GLU A 192 18.21 -5.60 7.47
CA GLU A 192 19.32 -5.33 8.39
C GLU A 192 19.63 -3.84 8.48
N ASP A 193 19.70 -3.17 7.32
CA ASP A 193 19.86 -1.72 7.19
C ASP A 193 18.62 -1.13 6.49
N PRO A 194 17.59 -0.76 7.28
CA PRO A 194 16.34 -0.24 6.71
C PRO A 194 16.53 1.01 5.87
N ILE A 195 17.38 1.94 6.29
CA ILE A 195 17.59 3.20 5.56
C ILE A 195 18.23 2.96 4.20
N LEU A 196 19.23 2.09 4.13
CA LEU A 196 19.86 1.73 2.87
C LEU A 196 18.89 1.00 1.93
N SER A 197 18.08 0.09 2.48
CA SER A 197 17.08 -0.67 1.72
C SER A 197 15.99 0.25 1.17
N ILE A 198 15.49 1.21 1.98
CA ILE A 198 14.53 2.23 1.54
C ILE A 198 15.13 3.04 0.39
N ARG A 199 16.33 3.60 0.54
CA ARG A 199 16.99 4.40 -0.52
C ARG A 199 17.09 3.65 -1.84
N ARG A 200 17.49 2.38 -1.80
CA ARG A 200 17.58 1.52 -3.01
C ARG A 200 16.22 1.24 -3.64
N SER A 201 15.16 1.29 -2.85
CA SER A 201 13.81 0.92 -3.26
C SER A 201 12.99 2.10 -3.81
N ILE A 202 13.30 3.35 -3.41
CA ILE A 202 12.58 4.55 -3.87
C ILE A 202 12.44 4.62 -5.40
N PRO A 203 13.47 4.32 -6.23
CA PRO A 203 13.31 4.37 -7.70
C PRO A 203 12.32 3.36 -8.28
N TYR A 204 11.96 2.33 -7.54
CA TYR A 204 10.98 1.31 -7.92
C TYR A 204 9.59 1.56 -7.32
N ALA A 205 9.49 2.47 -6.35
CA ALA A 205 8.26 2.68 -5.59
C ALA A 205 7.22 3.49 -6.38
N ARG A 206 6.08 2.88 -6.67
CA ARG A 206 4.90 3.55 -7.24
C ARG A 206 3.97 4.10 -6.16
N HIS A 207 3.97 3.45 -5.00
CA HIS A 207 3.24 3.81 -3.81
C HIS A 207 4.08 3.51 -2.57
N ILE A 208 3.85 4.19 -1.47
CA ILE A 208 4.55 3.99 -0.20
C ILE A 208 3.52 3.87 0.91
N HIS A 209 3.65 2.83 1.76
CA HIS A 209 2.98 2.78 3.04
C HIS A 209 3.89 3.31 4.14
N ILE A 210 3.28 3.95 5.13
CA ILE A 210 3.98 4.55 6.26
C ILE A 210 3.17 4.39 7.55
N GLU A 211 3.80 3.82 8.53
CA GLU A 211 3.39 3.73 9.92
C GLU A 211 4.63 3.77 10.78
N ASP A 212 4.51 3.79 12.09
CA ASP A 212 5.66 3.63 12.96
C ASP A 212 5.76 2.20 13.50
N ILE A 213 6.98 1.75 13.75
CA ILE A 213 7.28 0.42 14.29
C ILE A 213 8.15 0.58 15.53
N LYS A 214 7.88 -0.22 16.56
CA LYS A 214 8.67 -0.25 17.77
C LYS A 214 9.31 -1.61 17.98
N ASN A 215 10.62 -1.61 18.31
CA ASN A 215 11.39 -2.82 18.59
C ASN A 215 11.35 -3.86 17.44
N ARG A 216 11.18 -3.42 16.20
CA ARG A 216 11.03 -4.28 15.01
C ARG A 216 9.86 -5.27 15.08
N VAL A 217 8.86 -4.98 15.90
CA VAL A 217 7.64 -5.79 15.99
C VAL A 217 6.64 -5.25 14.97
N HIS A 218 6.18 -6.12 14.07
CA HIS A 218 5.18 -5.78 13.05
C HIS A 218 3.83 -5.46 13.71
N TYR A 219 3.72 -4.23 14.18
CA TYR A 219 2.51 -3.65 14.74
C TYR A 219 2.47 -2.16 14.37
N HIS A 220 1.54 -1.80 13.49
CA HIS A 220 1.43 -0.45 12.93
C HIS A 220 1.06 0.56 14.00
N GLN A 221 2.01 1.42 14.35
CA GLN A 221 1.84 2.49 15.32
C GLN A 221 1.70 3.85 14.63
N ILE A 222 1.08 4.79 15.32
CA ILE A 222 0.96 6.17 14.84
C ILE A 222 2.38 6.74 14.61
N PRO A 223 2.68 7.32 13.43
CA PRO A 223 3.96 7.97 13.15
C PRO A 223 4.42 8.92 14.25
N GLY A 224 5.67 8.76 14.71
CA GLY A 224 6.27 9.49 15.82
C GLY A 224 6.13 8.82 17.18
N THR A 225 5.60 7.59 17.26
CA THR A 225 5.47 6.84 18.54
C THR A 225 6.33 5.57 18.60
N GLY A 226 7.04 5.24 17.53
CA GLY A 226 7.96 4.11 17.43
C GLY A 226 9.41 4.53 17.29
N ASP A 227 10.17 3.76 16.50
CA ASP A 227 11.62 3.87 16.36
C ASP A 227 12.07 4.29 14.94
N ILE A 228 11.13 4.54 14.01
CA ILE A 228 11.46 4.87 12.61
C ILE A 228 11.99 6.30 12.49
N HIS A 229 13.11 6.47 11.81
CA HIS A 229 13.76 7.76 11.59
C HIS A 229 13.15 8.53 10.39
N PHE A 230 11.92 9.00 10.53
CA PHE A 230 11.18 9.67 9.45
C PHE A 230 11.88 10.90 8.86
N ASN A 231 12.63 11.68 9.65
CA ASN A 231 13.41 12.80 9.12
C ASN A 231 14.37 12.38 8.00
N THR A 232 15.08 11.26 8.20
CA THR A 232 16.00 10.72 7.19
C THR A 232 15.25 10.25 5.95
N ILE A 233 14.17 9.50 6.14
CA ILE A 233 13.37 8.94 5.05
C ILE A 233 12.72 10.05 4.22
N PHE A 234 12.13 11.07 4.87
CA PHE A 234 11.51 12.19 4.17
C PHE A 234 12.52 13.03 3.41
N LYS A 235 13.74 13.21 3.97
CA LYS A 235 14.83 13.86 3.26
C LYS A 235 15.21 13.07 1.99
N ASP A 236 15.38 11.76 2.11
CA ASP A 236 15.66 10.89 0.96
C ASP A 236 14.53 10.99 -0.10
N LEU A 237 13.25 10.93 0.29
CA LEU A 237 12.13 11.07 -0.64
C LEU A 237 12.10 12.40 -1.36
N ILE A 238 12.45 13.50 -0.68
CA ILE A 238 12.57 14.84 -1.27
C ILE A 238 13.76 14.89 -2.24
N GLU A 239 14.93 14.36 -1.87
CA GLU A 239 16.12 14.31 -2.70
C GLU A 239 15.91 13.49 -3.99
N TYR A 240 15.19 12.36 -3.89
CA TYR A 240 14.78 11.54 -5.03
C TYR A 240 13.62 12.16 -5.84
N ASN A 241 13.10 13.32 -5.42
CA ASN A 241 11.94 13.97 -6.04
C ASN A 241 10.74 13.02 -6.19
N TYR A 242 10.41 12.28 -5.13
CA TYR A 242 9.28 11.34 -5.13
C TYR A 242 7.96 12.08 -5.37
N GLN A 243 7.19 11.65 -6.38
CA GLN A 243 6.01 12.37 -6.86
C GLN A 243 4.69 11.64 -6.63
N HIS A 244 4.75 10.40 -6.11
CA HIS A 244 3.56 9.58 -5.85
C HIS A 244 3.07 9.79 -4.41
N TYR A 245 2.05 9.02 -4.02
CA TYR A 245 1.43 9.13 -2.70
C TYR A 245 2.16 8.29 -1.66
N ILE A 246 2.11 8.77 -0.43
CA ILE A 246 2.56 8.10 0.79
C ILE A 246 1.31 7.94 1.66
N SER A 247 0.83 6.72 1.81
CA SER A 247 -0.36 6.40 2.62
C SER A 247 0.01 6.00 4.04
N VAL A 248 -0.60 6.65 5.00
CA VAL A 248 -0.56 6.19 6.40
C VAL A 248 -1.44 4.96 6.54
N GLU A 249 -0.88 3.85 7.04
CA GLU A 249 -1.59 2.59 7.21
C GLU A 249 -1.66 2.15 8.68
N LEU A 250 -2.84 2.24 9.30
CA LEU A 250 -3.03 2.04 10.74
C LEU A 250 -4.24 1.16 11.06
N TYR A 251 -4.28 -0.06 10.54
CA TYR A 251 -5.42 -0.97 10.67
C TYR A 251 -5.76 -1.38 12.12
N HIS A 252 -4.82 -1.26 13.06
CA HIS A 252 -5.08 -1.50 14.49
C HIS A 252 -5.75 -0.33 15.22
N HIS A 253 -5.87 0.84 14.58
CA HIS A 253 -6.36 2.07 15.20
C HIS A 253 -7.79 2.43 14.79
N ALA A 254 -8.58 1.48 14.26
CA ALA A 254 -9.93 1.74 13.80
C ALA A 254 -10.88 2.25 14.91
N ASP A 255 -10.65 1.91 16.17
CA ASP A 255 -11.43 2.41 17.32
C ASP A 255 -10.95 3.79 17.79
N ASP A 256 -9.71 4.18 17.47
CA ASP A 256 -9.11 5.49 17.80
C ASP A 256 -8.74 6.29 16.52
N TRP A 257 -9.49 6.07 15.46
CA TRP A 257 -9.22 6.58 14.12
C TRP A 257 -9.01 8.10 14.08
N ASN A 258 -9.81 8.86 14.84
CA ASN A 258 -9.72 10.32 14.83
C ASN A 258 -8.37 10.84 15.38
N ASN A 259 -7.88 10.23 16.47
CA ASN A 259 -6.58 10.53 17.03
C ASN A 259 -5.45 10.06 16.09
N ALA A 260 -5.62 8.88 15.48
CA ALA A 260 -4.66 8.35 14.51
C ALA A 260 -4.51 9.26 13.27
N LEU A 261 -5.62 9.70 12.67
CA LEU A 261 -5.62 10.67 11.56
C LEU A 261 -4.91 11.98 11.95
N ASP A 262 -5.34 12.58 13.07
CA ASP A 262 -4.88 13.91 13.50
C ASP A 262 -3.39 13.92 13.85
N LYS A 263 -2.92 12.94 14.63
CA LYS A 263 -1.52 12.85 15.04
C LYS A 263 -0.60 12.54 13.87
N SER A 264 -0.97 11.61 13.01
CA SER A 264 -0.16 11.21 11.87
C SER A 264 0.07 12.40 10.93
N ILE A 265 -0.99 13.06 10.49
CA ILE A 265 -0.85 14.16 9.53
C ILE A 265 -0.05 15.35 10.10
N LYS A 266 -0.28 15.70 11.38
CA LYS A 266 0.45 16.79 12.04
C LYS A 266 1.94 16.48 12.14
N TYR A 267 2.28 15.26 12.58
CA TYR A 267 3.65 14.83 12.74
C TYR A 267 4.41 14.82 11.39
N LEU A 268 3.82 14.20 10.37
CA LEU A 268 4.46 14.06 9.06
C LEU A 268 4.63 15.41 8.35
N LYS A 269 3.62 16.29 8.42
CA LYS A 269 3.73 17.66 7.87
C LYS A 269 4.77 18.50 8.61
N GLN A 270 4.90 18.34 9.93
CA GLN A 270 5.93 19.02 10.71
C GLN A 270 7.35 18.59 10.29
N ILE A 271 7.57 17.30 10.04
CA ILE A 271 8.85 16.80 9.53
C ILE A 271 9.19 17.44 8.19
N GLU A 272 8.27 17.41 7.23
CA GLU A 272 8.50 18.00 5.92
C GLU A 272 8.83 19.50 6.01
N GLN A 273 8.09 20.26 6.84
CA GLN A 273 8.34 21.67 7.06
C GLN A 273 9.74 21.92 7.65
N ASN A 274 10.16 21.15 8.65
CA ASN A 274 11.48 21.29 9.27
C ASN A 274 12.60 21.04 8.26
N ILE A 275 12.50 20.01 7.42
CA ILE A 275 13.49 19.71 6.38
C ILE A 275 13.61 20.89 5.42
N ARG A 276 12.50 21.43 4.90
CA ARG A 276 12.49 22.55 3.95
C ARG A 276 13.01 23.84 4.54
N MET A 277 12.82 24.09 5.85
CA MET A 277 13.38 25.24 6.54
C MET A 277 14.91 25.16 6.59
N VAL A 278 15.47 23.98 6.90
CA VAL A 278 16.92 23.77 6.94
C VAL A 278 17.53 23.99 5.55
N ASP A 279 16.96 23.36 4.51
CA ASP A 279 17.45 23.51 3.13
C ASP A 279 17.42 24.96 2.66
N SER A 280 16.37 25.73 3.04
CA SER A 280 16.28 27.16 2.68
C SER A 280 17.33 28.05 3.38
N MET A 281 17.77 27.67 4.59
CA MET A 281 18.82 28.40 5.32
C MET A 281 20.23 28.12 4.77
N GLU A 282 20.47 26.86 4.30
CA GLU A 282 21.74 26.47 3.69
C GLU A 282 21.95 27.13 2.31
N LEU A 283 20.88 27.44 1.58
CA LEU A 283 20.94 28.11 0.27
C LEU A 283 21.21 29.64 0.38
N VAL A 284 21.12 30.24 1.56
CA VAL A 284 21.31 31.68 1.81
C VAL A 284 22.72 31.97 2.37
N GLN A 285 23.50 30.99 2.69
CA GLN A 285 24.90 31.06 3.09
C GLN A 285 25.83 30.85 1.90
#